data_489e98fad56685bc4d9ba79bcb46f707
#
_entry.id   489e98fad56685bc4d9ba79bcb46f707
#
_cell.length_a   1.000
_cell.length_b   1.000
_cell.length_c   1.000
_cell.angle_alpha   90.00
_cell.angle_beta   90.00
_cell.angle_gamma   90.00
#
_symmetry.space_group_name_H-M   'P 1'
#
loop_
_entity.id
_entity.type
_entity.pdbx_description
1 polymer ?
#
loop_
_entity_poly.entity_id
_entity_poly.type
_entity_poly.pdbx_seq_one_letter_code
_entity_poly.pdbx_strand_id
1 'polypeptide(L)'
;MAGQRIRIRLKAFDHRVIDQSAREIADTVKRTGARVAGPLPLPTRVERFTVQRSPHSDKKSQETFEQRTHKRLIDILDPTAKTVDELKKLNLPAGVDITIKI
;
A
#
# COMPACT_ATOMS: atom_id res chain seq x y z
N MET A 1 21.95 7.85 18.42
CA MET A 1 20.93 7.02 19.00
C MET A 1 20.34 6.10 17.96
N ALA A 2 20.51 4.84 18.15
CA ALA A 2 19.82 3.87 17.32
C ALA A 2 18.33 4.00 17.61
N GLY A 3 17.49 3.85 16.65
CA GLY A 3 16.09 3.80 16.92
C GLY A 3 15.21 4.64 16.04
N GLN A 4 15.80 5.39 15.15
CA GLN A 4 14.95 6.00 14.13
C GLN A 4 14.43 4.92 13.19
N ARG A 5 13.14 4.99 12.94
CA ARG A 5 12.47 4.05 12.08
C ARG A 5 11.40 4.77 11.29
N ILE A 6 11.34 4.47 10.00
CA ILE A 6 10.29 4.99 9.15
C ILE A 6 9.36 3.82 8.83
N ARG A 7 8.08 4.02 9.10
CA ARG A 7 7.06 3.03 8.81
C ARG A 7 6.22 3.49 7.63
N ILE A 8 6.16 2.68 6.61
CA ILE A 8 5.42 2.98 5.39
C ILE A 8 4.27 1.98 5.26
N ARG A 9 3.06 2.51 5.13
CA ARG A 9 1.87 1.71 4.85
C ARG A 9 1.41 1.98 3.44
N LEU A 10 1.18 0.93 2.69
CA LEU A 10 0.64 1.00 1.33
C LEU A 10 -0.74 0.39 1.30
N LYS A 11 -1.64 1.02 0.57
CA LYS A 11 -2.98 0.50 0.32
C LYS A 11 -3.28 0.59 -1.16
N ALA A 12 -3.85 -0.46 -1.70
CA ALA A 12 -4.31 -0.47 -3.08
C ALA A 12 -5.38 -1.53 -3.27
N PHE A 13 -6.21 -1.36 -4.27
CA PHE A 13 -7.21 -2.35 -4.62
C PHE A 13 -6.62 -3.46 -5.49
N ASP A 14 -5.52 -3.18 -6.18
CA ASP A 14 -4.85 -4.15 -7.04
C ASP A 14 -3.60 -4.68 -6.35
N HIS A 15 -3.55 -6.01 -6.11
CA HIS A 15 -2.44 -6.62 -5.41
C HIS A 15 -1.13 -6.55 -6.20
N ARG A 16 -1.21 -6.54 -7.53
CA ARG A 16 -0.01 -6.48 -8.38
C ARG A 16 0.65 -5.13 -8.27
N VAL A 17 -0.15 -4.08 -8.28
CA VAL A 17 0.35 -2.71 -8.21
C VAL A 17 0.97 -2.45 -6.84
N ILE A 18 0.33 -2.92 -5.76
CA ILE A 18 0.86 -2.70 -4.42
C ILE A 18 2.15 -3.47 -4.20
N ASP A 19 2.26 -4.70 -4.73
CA ASP A 19 3.48 -5.50 -4.60
C ASP A 19 4.63 -4.88 -5.38
N GLN A 20 4.36 -4.37 -6.57
CA GLN A 20 5.37 -3.68 -7.36
C GLN A 20 5.86 -2.42 -6.65
N SER A 21 4.93 -1.63 -6.11
CA SER A 21 5.28 -0.41 -5.38
C SER A 21 6.10 -0.71 -4.12
N ALA A 22 5.71 -1.74 -3.38
CA ALA A 22 6.47 -2.16 -2.20
C ALA A 22 7.90 -2.57 -2.57
N ARG A 23 8.05 -3.27 -3.67
CA ARG A 23 9.37 -3.71 -4.16
C ARG A 23 10.22 -2.52 -4.56
N GLU A 24 9.65 -1.55 -5.27
CA GLU A 24 10.36 -0.34 -5.67
C GLU A 24 10.83 0.47 -4.46
N ILE A 25 9.98 0.61 -3.45
CA ILE A 25 10.34 1.31 -2.22
C ILE A 25 11.47 0.59 -1.52
N ALA A 26 11.37 -0.73 -1.37
CA ALA A 26 12.40 -1.52 -0.71
C ALA A 26 13.75 -1.41 -1.43
N ASP A 27 13.75 -1.49 -2.75
CA ASP A 27 14.97 -1.39 -3.54
C ASP A 27 15.59 0.00 -3.43
N THR A 28 14.77 1.04 -3.49
CA THR A 28 15.24 2.42 -3.36
C THR A 28 15.89 2.65 -2.01
N VAL A 29 15.25 2.17 -0.94
CA VAL A 29 15.78 2.34 0.41
C VAL A 29 17.08 1.57 0.61
N LYS A 30 17.17 0.37 0.09
CA LYS A 30 18.42 -0.42 0.17
C LYS A 30 19.58 0.28 -0.51
N ARG A 31 19.33 0.98 -1.61
CA ARG A 31 20.38 1.73 -2.30
C ARG A 31 20.92 2.89 -1.47
N THR A 32 20.14 3.38 -0.52
CA THR A 32 20.56 4.48 0.35
C THR A 32 21.35 3.99 1.58
N GLY A 33 21.49 2.68 1.75
CA GLY A 33 22.22 2.11 2.86
C GLY A 33 21.38 1.80 4.08
N ALA A 34 20.10 2.10 4.06
CA ALA A 34 19.20 1.75 5.15
C ALA A 34 18.80 0.28 5.09
N ARG A 35 18.39 -0.26 6.23
CA ARG A 35 17.88 -1.63 6.30
C ARG A 35 16.38 -1.64 6.14
N VAL A 36 15.87 -2.67 5.51
CA VAL A 36 14.44 -2.81 5.25
C VAL A 36 13.93 -4.09 5.92
N ALA A 37 12.89 -3.96 6.72
CA ALA A 37 12.15 -5.08 7.27
C ALA A 37 10.82 -5.19 6.52
N GLY A 38 10.62 -6.30 5.84
CA GLY A 38 9.44 -6.49 5.01
C GLY A 38 9.77 -6.36 3.53
N PRO A 39 8.80 -6.18 2.65
CA PRO A 39 7.38 -5.84 2.92
C PRO A 39 6.61 -6.98 3.58
N LEU A 40 5.75 -6.60 4.53
CA LEU A 40 4.88 -7.55 5.22
C LEU A 40 3.45 -7.37 4.71
N PRO A 41 2.79 -8.44 4.27
CA PRO A 41 1.39 -8.33 3.94
C PRO A 41 0.55 -8.20 5.21
N LEU A 42 -0.32 -7.20 5.24
CA LEU A 42 -1.32 -7.07 6.28
C LEU A 42 -2.62 -7.72 5.83
N PRO A 43 -3.53 -8.04 6.75
CA PRO A 43 -4.79 -8.65 6.36
C PRO A 43 -5.53 -7.83 5.31
N THR A 44 -6.01 -8.51 4.27
CA THR A 44 -6.79 -7.89 3.22
C THR A 44 -8.20 -7.62 3.73
N ARG A 45 -8.64 -6.38 3.58
CA ARG A 45 -10.01 -6.02 3.92
C ARG A 45 -10.89 -6.27 2.71
N VAL A 46 -11.97 -7.02 2.92
CA VAL A 46 -12.95 -7.33 1.89
C VAL A 46 -14.25 -6.64 2.26
N GLU A 47 -14.73 -5.81 1.37
CA GLU A 47 -16.02 -5.16 1.52
C GLU A 47 -16.96 -5.69 0.45
N ARG A 48 -18.17 -6.06 0.87
CA ARG A 48 -19.21 -6.54 -0.04
C ARG A 48 -20.38 -5.60 0.05
N PHE A 49 -20.89 -5.19 -1.08
CA PHE A 49 -22.07 -4.37 -1.12
C PHE A 49 -22.92 -4.73 -2.32
N THR A 50 -24.22 -4.57 -2.15
CA THR A 50 -25.20 -4.86 -3.17
C THR A 50 -25.72 -3.56 -3.72
N VAL A 51 -25.71 -3.43 -5.05
CA VAL A 51 -26.23 -2.27 -5.72
C VAL A 51 -27.52 -2.67 -6.46
N GLN A 52 -28.59 -1.95 -6.20
CA GLN A 52 -29.84 -2.13 -6.90
C GLN A 52 -29.91 -1.15 -8.05
N ARG A 53 -29.96 -1.67 -9.28
CA ARG A 53 -29.87 -0.83 -10.48
C ARG A 53 -31.16 -0.14 -10.84
N SER A 54 -32.30 -0.74 -10.51
CA SER A 54 -33.59 -0.18 -10.86
C SER A 54 -34.58 -0.42 -9.76
N PRO A 55 -35.36 0.60 -9.38
CA PRO A 55 -36.38 0.42 -8.35
C PRO A 55 -37.55 -0.43 -8.81
N HIS A 56 -37.73 -0.58 -10.11
CA HIS A 56 -38.82 -1.40 -10.66
C HIS A 56 -38.44 -2.81 -10.97
N SER A 57 -37.15 -3.11 -10.91
CA SER A 57 -36.66 -4.45 -11.14
C SER A 57 -36.61 -5.20 -9.84
N ASP A 58 -36.99 -6.41 -9.87
CA ASP A 58 -36.90 -7.29 -8.74
C ASP A 58 -35.47 -7.78 -8.56
N LYS A 59 -35.32 -8.96 -8.04
CA LYS A 59 -34.02 -9.51 -7.65
C LYS A 59 -32.97 -9.58 -8.73
N LYS A 60 -33.35 -9.53 -10.00
CA LYS A 60 -32.41 -9.63 -11.12
C LYS A 60 -31.58 -8.39 -11.32
N SER A 61 -32.00 -7.25 -10.81
CA SER A 61 -31.25 -6.01 -10.93
C SER A 61 -30.27 -5.77 -9.79
N GLN A 62 -30.20 -6.68 -8.84
CA GLN A 62 -29.25 -6.57 -7.75
C GLN A 62 -27.92 -7.18 -8.17
N GLU A 63 -26.85 -6.42 -8.00
CA GLU A 63 -25.51 -6.89 -8.22
C GLU A 63 -24.73 -6.77 -6.93
N THR A 64 -24.02 -7.82 -6.58
CA THR A 64 -23.15 -7.82 -5.41
C THR A 64 -21.74 -7.55 -5.89
N PHE A 65 -21.16 -6.47 -5.37
CA PHE A 65 -19.79 -6.10 -5.65
C PHE A 65 -18.92 -6.44 -4.46
N GLU A 66 -17.71 -6.85 -4.77
CA GLU A 66 -16.70 -7.17 -3.79
C GLU A 66 -15.51 -6.27 -4.03
N GLN A 67 -15.07 -5.57 -3.01
CA GLN A 67 -13.92 -4.69 -3.10
C GLN A 67 -12.89 -5.16 -2.08
N ARG A 68 -11.69 -5.44 -2.55
CA ARG A 68 -10.60 -5.92 -1.70
C ARG A 68 -9.54 -4.83 -1.59
N THR A 69 -9.24 -4.45 -0.38
CA THR A 69 -8.18 -3.50 -0.09
C THR A 69 -6.97 -4.27 0.41
N HIS A 70 -5.91 -4.25 -0.37
CA HIS A 70 -4.65 -4.88 0.00
C HIS A 70 -3.79 -3.88 0.75
N LYS A 71 -3.07 -4.35 1.75
CA LYS A 71 -2.20 -3.51 2.58
C LYS A 71 -0.83 -4.15 2.69
N ARG A 72 0.19 -3.30 2.66
CA ARG A 72 1.57 -3.74 2.89
C ARG A 72 2.23 -2.80 3.87
N LEU A 73 3.10 -3.35 4.70
CA LEU A 73 3.84 -2.60 5.69
C LEU A 73 5.34 -2.76 5.42
N ILE A 74 6.04 -1.65 5.37
CA ILE A 74 7.49 -1.63 5.20
C ILE A 74 8.07 -0.83 6.35
N ASP A 75 8.98 -1.45 7.11
CA ASP A 75 9.75 -0.75 8.14
C ASP A 75 11.15 -0.49 7.63
N ILE A 76 11.57 0.76 7.71
CA ILE A 76 12.92 1.18 7.34
C ILE A 76 13.68 1.43 8.63
N LEU A 77 14.77 0.70 8.81
CA LEU A 77 15.61 0.79 10.00
C LEU A 77 16.87 1.58 9.65
N ASP A 78 17.30 2.42 10.56
CA ASP A 78 18.49 3.25 10.42
C ASP A 78 18.48 4.08 9.14
N PRO A 79 17.41 4.88 8.93
CA PRO A 79 17.34 5.71 7.73
C PRO A 79 18.39 6.81 7.75
N THR A 80 18.89 7.14 6.56
CA THR A 80 19.81 8.26 6.38
C THR A 80 19.05 9.46 5.79
N ALA A 81 19.71 10.62 5.75
CA ALA A 81 19.12 11.78 5.08
C ALA A 81 18.83 11.48 3.61
N LYS A 82 19.69 10.70 2.97
CA LYS A 82 19.51 10.28 1.59
C LYS A 82 18.27 9.40 1.43
N THR A 83 17.97 8.56 2.43
CA THR A 83 16.76 7.72 2.42
C THR A 83 15.51 8.58 2.36
N VAL A 84 15.44 9.61 3.19
CA VAL A 84 14.28 10.52 3.22
C VAL A 84 14.14 11.24 1.88
N ASP A 85 15.25 11.73 1.33
CA ASP A 85 15.23 12.44 0.05
C ASP A 85 14.75 11.54 -1.08
N GLU A 86 15.22 10.29 -1.14
CA GLU A 86 14.81 9.35 -2.17
C GLU A 86 13.34 8.98 -2.04
N LEU A 87 12.82 8.87 -0.82
CA LEU A 87 11.40 8.61 -0.61
C LEU A 87 10.53 9.74 -1.13
N LYS A 88 10.97 10.99 -0.98
CA LYS A 88 10.25 12.15 -1.49
C LYS A 88 10.19 12.19 -3.01
N LYS A 89 11.17 11.59 -3.67
CA LYS A 89 11.27 11.58 -5.14
C LYS A 89 10.53 10.41 -5.78
N LEU A 90 10.04 9.48 -4.99
CA LEU A 90 9.38 8.31 -5.55
C LEU A 90 8.08 8.68 -6.24
N ASN A 91 7.94 8.20 -7.47
CA ASN A 91 6.69 8.25 -8.21
C ASN A 91 6.06 6.87 -8.18
N LEU A 92 4.97 6.75 -7.44
CA LEU A 92 4.23 5.50 -7.38
C LEU A 92 3.08 5.51 -8.39
N PRO A 93 2.68 4.33 -8.87
CA PRO A 93 1.54 4.25 -9.80
C PRO A 93 0.27 4.83 -9.18
N ALA A 94 -0.62 5.31 -10.03
CA ALA A 94 -1.94 5.73 -9.58
C ALA A 94 -2.67 4.54 -8.96
N GLY A 95 -3.45 4.81 -7.93
CA GLY A 95 -4.21 3.77 -7.24
C GLY A 95 -3.53 3.20 -6.01
N VAL A 96 -2.30 3.63 -5.72
CA VAL A 96 -1.61 3.25 -4.50
C VAL A 96 -1.63 4.42 -3.53
N ASP A 97 -2.17 4.18 -2.36
CA ASP A 97 -2.18 5.16 -1.28
C ASP A 97 -1.04 4.86 -0.32
N ILE A 98 -0.25 5.86 -0.02
CA ILE A 98 0.94 5.71 0.81
C ILE A 98 0.83 6.60 2.05
N THR A 99 1.14 6.02 3.20
CA THR A 99 1.22 6.74 4.47
C THR A 99 2.59 6.49 5.08
N ILE A 100 3.30 7.55 5.40
CA ILE A 100 4.64 7.48 5.95
C ILE A 100 4.62 8.06 7.36
N LYS A 101 5.09 7.29 8.32
CA LYS A 101 5.24 7.72 9.71
C LYS A 101 6.70 7.61 10.12
N ILE A 102 7.17 8.67 10.70
CA ILE A 102 8.54 8.75 11.21
C ILE A 102 8.55 8.61 12.73
#